data_6a9e5f8851e741ce18c34fefb38fefa6
#
_entry.id   6a9e5f8851e741ce18c34fefb38fefa6
#
_cell.length_a   1.000
_cell.length_b   1.000
_cell.length_c   1.000
_cell.angle_alpha   90.00
_cell.angle_beta   90.00
_cell.angle_gamma   90.00
#
_symmetry.space_group_name_H-M   'P 1'
#
loop_
_entity.id
_entity.type
_entity.pdbx_description
1 polymer ?
#
loop_
_entity_poly.entity_id
_entity_poly.type
_entity_poly.pdbx_seq_one_letter_code
_entity_poly.pdbx_strand_id
1 'polypeptide(L)'
;MKSVAIKVAIQGELGSFSHEAAEQMLPRCSVVPCARSAEVFDRVENGSVAAAVIPIENSLAGTVAEHADLLVSRDVFIQGEFRLRIVHNLIAAPGVKLSALLRAFSHPVALDQCRDFFRHHPRIQPVPFYDTAGSVKHIVAERLQDAAGIASRHAAREYSGKILQAGIEDDKRNFTRFLLIRKSAAGLRADGSKAKPAATAARKKGTAAFVPYQRLIPPGANKTSIAYKLKNQPGALFKSLSVFALRDISLSKIESRPLRGRPWEYIFYVDFLRGNDEPARNALHHLGEVAEFVKVLGIYPAA
;
A
#
# COMPACT_ATOMS: atom_id res chain seq x y z
N MET A 1 -4.12 30.55 15.39
CA MET A 1 -2.97 29.91 14.76
C MET A 1 -3.49 29.01 13.64
N LYS A 2 -3.11 29.22 12.37
CA LYS A 2 -3.46 28.31 11.27
C LYS A 2 -2.74 26.98 11.52
N SER A 3 -3.48 25.92 11.76
CA SER A 3 -2.93 24.56 11.83
C SER A 3 -2.17 24.29 10.53
N VAL A 4 -0.88 24.04 10.60
CA VAL A 4 -0.08 23.62 9.43
C VAL A 4 -0.59 22.28 8.98
N ALA A 5 -1.02 22.18 7.72
CA ALA A 5 -1.52 20.94 7.16
C ALA A 5 -0.40 19.87 7.16
N ILE A 6 -0.74 18.66 7.60
CA ILE A 6 0.20 17.53 7.62
C ILE A 6 0.54 17.14 6.19
N LYS A 7 1.83 17.14 5.83
CA LYS A 7 2.28 16.67 4.51
C LYS A 7 2.26 15.14 4.47
N VAL A 8 1.62 14.58 3.43
CA VAL A 8 1.44 13.14 3.23
C VAL A 8 1.89 12.76 1.81
N ALA A 9 2.87 11.87 1.69
CA ALA A 9 3.31 11.38 0.38
C ALA A 9 2.37 10.28 -0.14
N ILE A 10 2.18 10.26 -1.45
CA ILE A 10 1.49 9.19 -2.18
C ILE A 10 2.30 8.82 -3.43
N GLN A 11 2.14 7.58 -3.92
CA GLN A 11 2.59 7.24 -5.26
C GLN A 11 1.52 7.64 -6.29
N GLY A 12 1.95 8.19 -7.42
CA GLY A 12 1.10 8.61 -8.53
C GLY A 12 0.74 10.09 -8.48
N GLU A 13 -0.23 10.48 -9.27
CA GLU A 13 -0.66 11.85 -9.47
C GLU A 13 -1.72 12.29 -8.43
N LEU A 14 -1.90 13.62 -8.28
CA LEU A 14 -3.07 14.14 -7.58
C LEU A 14 -4.36 13.63 -8.26
N GLY A 15 -5.43 13.47 -7.49
CA GLY A 15 -6.67 12.86 -8.00
C GLY A 15 -6.65 11.34 -8.10
N SER A 16 -5.52 10.66 -7.81
CA SER A 16 -5.45 9.19 -7.76
C SER A 16 -6.26 8.59 -6.61
N PHE A 17 -6.49 7.28 -6.64
CA PHE A 17 -7.10 6.57 -5.50
C PHE A 17 -6.25 6.66 -4.23
N SER A 18 -4.91 6.77 -4.36
CA SER A 18 -4.03 7.03 -3.22
C SER A 18 -4.25 8.42 -2.61
N HIS A 19 -4.55 9.44 -3.43
CA HIS A 19 -4.92 10.78 -2.95
C HIS A 19 -6.24 10.72 -2.18
N GLU A 20 -7.26 10.10 -2.73
CA GLU A 20 -8.57 9.93 -2.08
C GLU A 20 -8.43 9.18 -0.74
N ALA A 21 -7.67 8.09 -0.70
CA ALA A 21 -7.39 7.36 0.53
C ALA A 21 -6.64 8.23 1.56
N ALA A 22 -5.68 9.05 1.13
CA ALA A 22 -4.95 9.95 2.02
C ALA A 22 -5.86 10.98 2.69
N GLU A 23 -6.79 11.58 1.95
CA GLU A 23 -7.77 12.53 2.50
C GLU A 23 -8.77 11.86 3.47
N GLN A 24 -9.16 10.60 3.19
CA GLN A 24 -10.03 9.83 4.10
C GLN A 24 -9.32 9.47 5.41
N MET A 25 -8.05 9.04 5.33
CA MET A 25 -7.27 8.65 6.51
C MET A 25 -6.77 9.85 7.32
N LEU A 26 -6.45 10.96 6.67
CA LEU A 26 -5.91 12.18 7.28
C LEU A 26 -6.61 13.42 6.71
N PRO A 27 -7.81 13.75 7.19
CA PRO A 27 -8.55 14.92 6.70
C PRO A 27 -7.73 16.21 6.78
N ARG A 28 -7.79 17.03 5.72
CA ARG A 28 -7.05 18.30 5.57
C ARG A 28 -5.52 18.12 5.47
N CYS A 29 -5.02 16.96 5.07
CA CYS A 29 -3.61 16.78 4.77
C CYS A 29 -3.23 17.56 3.47
N SER A 30 -1.94 17.86 3.34
CA SER A 30 -1.35 18.35 2.09
C SER A 30 -0.68 17.19 1.40
N VAL A 31 -1.25 16.74 0.28
CA VAL A 31 -0.75 15.58 -0.45
C VAL A 31 0.44 15.95 -1.32
N VAL A 32 1.48 15.13 -1.26
CA VAL A 32 2.73 15.25 -2.04
C VAL A 32 2.82 14.05 -2.98
N PRO A 33 2.54 14.24 -4.28
CA PRO A 33 2.66 13.18 -5.27
C PRO A 33 4.13 12.81 -5.51
N CYS A 34 4.39 11.52 -5.71
CA CYS A 34 5.71 10.96 -6.00
C CYS A 34 5.60 10.03 -7.21
N ALA A 35 6.57 10.13 -8.12
CA ALA A 35 6.56 9.34 -9.35
C ALA A 35 6.85 7.85 -9.08
N ARG A 36 7.60 7.51 -8.03
CA ARG A 36 8.04 6.15 -7.71
C ARG A 36 7.76 5.79 -6.27
N SER A 37 7.46 4.50 -6.03
CA SER A 37 7.26 3.95 -4.69
C SER A 37 8.43 4.24 -3.76
N ALA A 38 9.66 4.03 -4.20
CA ALA A 38 10.86 4.28 -3.40
C ALA A 38 10.93 5.73 -2.90
N GLU A 39 10.56 6.71 -3.73
CA GLU A 39 10.54 8.12 -3.36
C GLU A 39 9.55 8.41 -2.21
N VAL A 40 8.38 7.74 -2.20
CA VAL A 40 7.40 7.86 -1.11
C VAL A 40 8.04 7.49 0.22
N PHE A 41 8.74 6.35 0.25
CA PHE A 41 9.41 5.86 1.47
C PHE A 41 10.60 6.74 1.86
N ASP A 42 11.41 7.19 0.91
CA ASP A 42 12.54 8.11 1.14
C ASP A 42 12.06 9.41 1.82
N ARG A 43 10.92 9.97 1.37
CA ARG A 43 10.34 11.18 1.96
C ARG A 43 9.84 10.98 3.40
N VAL A 44 9.34 9.78 3.72
CA VAL A 44 8.97 9.43 5.10
C VAL A 44 10.21 9.26 5.97
N GLU A 45 11.23 8.53 5.50
CA GLU A 45 12.45 8.27 6.27
C GLU A 45 13.26 9.53 6.54
N ASN A 46 13.40 10.43 5.55
CA ASN A 46 14.13 11.68 5.73
C ASN A 46 13.32 12.78 6.44
N GLY A 47 12.02 12.53 6.72
CA GLY A 47 11.16 13.45 7.46
C GLY A 47 10.64 14.65 6.66
N SER A 48 10.78 14.66 5.31
CA SER A 48 10.22 15.71 4.45
C SER A 48 8.70 15.68 4.38
N VAL A 49 8.10 14.54 4.72
CA VAL A 49 6.67 14.36 4.98
C VAL A 49 6.44 13.67 6.33
N ALA A 50 5.30 13.93 6.95
CA ALA A 50 4.97 13.34 8.26
C ALA A 50 4.46 11.89 8.14
N ALA A 51 3.92 11.52 6.99
CA ALA A 51 3.34 10.21 6.72
C ALA A 51 3.31 9.93 5.22
N ALA A 52 2.98 8.70 4.85
CA ALA A 52 2.56 8.36 3.50
C ALA A 52 1.36 7.41 3.52
N VAL A 53 0.58 7.44 2.44
CA VAL A 53 -0.50 6.49 2.19
C VAL A 53 -0.16 5.70 0.93
N ILE A 54 -0.07 4.38 1.08
CA ILE A 54 0.37 3.46 0.04
C ILE A 54 -0.66 2.34 -0.19
N PRO A 55 -0.99 1.96 -1.43
CA PRO A 55 -1.76 0.75 -1.69
C PRO A 55 -0.91 -0.48 -1.39
N ILE A 56 -1.48 -1.46 -0.69
CA ILE A 56 -0.76 -2.71 -0.40
C ILE A 56 -1.38 -3.91 -1.10
N GLU A 57 -2.67 -3.86 -1.37
CA GLU A 57 -3.42 -4.97 -1.93
C GLU A 57 -4.69 -4.48 -2.63
N ASN A 58 -4.99 -5.06 -3.79
CA ASN A 58 -6.27 -4.89 -4.46
C ASN A 58 -6.99 -6.24 -4.53
N SER A 59 -8.30 -6.26 -4.28
CA SER A 59 -9.09 -7.50 -4.20
C SER A 59 -9.14 -8.30 -5.51
N LEU A 60 -8.86 -7.67 -6.66
CA LEU A 60 -8.86 -8.32 -7.98
C LEU A 60 -7.45 -8.49 -8.54
N ALA A 61 -6.57 -7.50 -8.34
CA ALA A 61 -5.22 -7.50 -8.89
C ALA A 61 -4.14 -8.09 -7.95
N GLY A 62 -4.50 -8.35 -6.68
CA GLY A 62 -3.58 -8.91 -5.69
C GLY A 62 -2.66 -7.88 -5.04
N THR A 63 -1.53 -8.35 -4.53
CA THR A 63 -0.60 -7.57 -3.71
C THR A 63 0.24 -6.61 -4.56
N VAL A 64 0.45 -5.38 -4.05
CA VAL A 64 1.41 -4.41 -4.59
C VAL A 64 2.81 -4.79 -4.09
N ALA A 65 3.45 -5.64 -4.85
CA ALA A 65 4.70 -6.31 -4.52
C ALA A 65 5.83 -5.38 -4.07
N GLU A 66 6.01 -4.26 -4.80
CA GLU A 66 7.07 -3.29 -4.51
C GLU A 66 6.88 -2.64 -3.13
N HIS A 67 5.64 -2.31 -2.76
CA HIS A 67 5.35 -1.72 -1.45
C HIS A 67 5.58 -2.71 -0.31
N ALA A 68 5.25 -4.00 -0.49
CA ALA A 68 5.53 -5.03 0.49
C ALA A 68 7.05 -5.15 0.74
N ASP A 69 7.87 -5.19 -0.33
CA ASP A 69 9.33 -5.25 -0.23
C ASP A 69 9.92 -4.01 0.45
N LEU A 70 9.38 -2.82 0.15
CA LEU A 70 9.81 -1.56 0.77
C LEU A 70 9.44 -1.50 2.25
N LEU A 71 8.28 -2.00 2.68
CA LEU A 71 7.91 -2.10 4.09
C LEU A 71 8.93 -2.94 4.90
N VAL A 72 9.53 -3.96 4.29
CA VAL A 72 10.54 -4.79 4.96
C VAL A 72 11.89 -4.09 5.02
N SER A 73 12.30 -3.44 3.92
CA SER A 73 13.65 -2.89 3.78
C SER A 73 13.82 -1.49 4.38
N ARG A 74 12.73 -0.76 4.65
CA ARG A 74 12.74 0.65 5.09
C ARG A 74 12.34 0.81 6.56
N ASP A 75 12.81 1.89 7.18
CA ASP A 75 12.52 2.24 8.59
C ASP A 75 11.17 2.97 8.71
N VAL A 76 10.11 2.28 8.37
CA VAL A 76 8.73 2.76 8.46
C VAL A 76 7.86 1.81 9.28
N PHE A 77 6.74 2.33 9.79
CA PHE A 77 5.79 1.60 10.61
C PHE A 77 4.36 1.89 10.19
N ILE A 78 3.53 0.85 10.04
CA ILE A 78 2.11 0.97 9.69
C ILE A 78 1.34 1.41 10.93
N GLN A 79 0.57 2.50 10.80
CA GLN A 79 -0.27 3.05 11.86
C GLN A 79 -1.77 2.95 11.60
N GLY A 80 -2.18 2.49 10.44
CA GLY A 80 -3.57 2.30 10.09
C GLY A 80 -3.75 1.71 8.72
N GLU A 81 -4.94 1.23 8.46
CA GLU A 81 -5.37 0.78 7.14
C GLU A 81 -6.72 1.39 6.77
N PHE A 82 -6.99 1.45 5.48
CA PHE A 82 -8.25 1.90 4.93
C PHE A 82 -8.59 1.08 3.68
N ARG A 83 -9.85 0.68 3.53
CA ARG A 83 -10.35 -0.02 2.35
C ARG A 83 -11.17 0.93 1.51
N LEU A 84 -10.65 1.28 0.34
CA LEU A 84 -11.33 2.13 -0.62
C LEU A 84 -11.95 1.28 -1.72
N ARG A 85 -13.24 1.48 -1.99
CA ARG A 85 -13.87 0.92 -3.18
C ARG A 85 -13.35 1.65 -4.42
N ILE A 86 -12.87 0.90 -5.39
CA ILE A 86 -12.35 1.43 -6.65
C ILE A 86 -13.51 1.54 -7.64
N VAL A 87 -13.80 2.77 -8.05
CA VAL A 87 -14.83 3.08 -9.04
C VAL A 87 -14.16 3.76 -10.23
N HIS A 88 -14.15 3.07 -11.36
CA HIS A 88 -13.60 3.60 -12.60
C HIS A 88 -14.63 4.43 -13.36
N ASN A 89 -14.25 5.64 -13.74
CA ASN A 89 -15.09 6.53 -14.51
C ASN A 89 -14.41 6.88 -15.83
N LEU A 90 -15.18 6.94 -16.90
CA LEU A 90 -14.74 7.47 -18.19
C LEU A 90 -14.81 8.99 -18.14
N ILE A 91 -13.66 9.64 -18.25
CA ILE A 91 -13.50 11.09 -18.04
C ILE A 91 -12.88 11.70 -19.28
N ALA A 92 -13.48 12.73 -19.84
CA ALA A 92 -13.00 13.43 -21.02
C ALA A 92 -12.74 14.92 -20.73
N ALA A 93 -12.09 15.62 -21.65
CA ALA A 93 -12.01 17.06 -21.62
C ALA A 93 -13.41 17.70 -21.70
N PRO A 94 -13.62 18.90 -21.11
CA PRO A 94 -14.90 19.60 -21.20
C PRO A 94 -15.35 19.79 -22.65
N GLY A 95 -16.64 19.53 -22.93
CA GLY A 95 -17.24 19.66 -24.26
C GLY A 95 -17.19 18.39 -25.10
N VAL A 96 -16.33 17.42 -24.81
CA VAL A 96 -16.23 16.15 -25.53
C VAL A 96 -17.45 15.26 -25.23
N LYS A 97 -17.99 14.62 -26.27
CA LYS A 97 -19.11 13.66 -26.17
C LYS A 97 -18.61 12.22 -26.30
N LEU A 98 -19.31 11.26 -25.69
CA LEU A 98 -18.98 9.83 -25.79
C LEU A 98 -18.89 9.35 -27.26
N SER A 99 -19.75 9.86 -28.14
CA SER A 99 -19.77 9.51 -29.58
C SER A 99 -18.52 9.93 -30.35
N ALA A 100 -17.73 10.88 -29.83
CA ALA A 100 -16.50 11.36 -30.43
C ALA A 100 -15.28 10.53 -30.03
N LEU A 101 -15.38 9.67 -29.01
CA LEU A 101 -14.24 8.95 -28.48
C LEU A 101 -13.79 7.83 -29.40
N LEU A 102 -12.48 7.77 -29.60
CA LEU A 102 -11.75 6.69 -30.28
C LEU A 102 -10.74 5.99 -29.37
N ARG A 103 -10.31 6.64 -28.25
CA ARG A 103 -9.27 6.14 -27.35
C ARG A 103 -9.66 6.34 -25.89
N ALA A 104 -9.29 5.37 -25.03
CA ALA A 104 -9.40 5.52 -23.59
C ALA A 104 -8.06 5.15 -22.93
N PHE A 105 -7.46 6.12 -22.24
CA PHE A 105 -6.16 6.00 -21.59
C PHE A 105 -6.33 5.62 -20.14
N SER A 106 -5.55 4.66 -19.65
CA SER A 106 -5.41 4.39 -18.23
C SER A 106 -4.23 3.46 -17.92
N HIS A 107 -3.97 3.26 -16.63
CA HIS A 107 -3.05 2.21 -16.19
C HIS A 107 -3.54 0.83 -16.65
N PRO A 108 -2.65 -0.08 -17.10
CA PRO A 108 -3.04 -1.39 -17.63
C PRO A 108 -4.03 -2.17 -16.76
N VAL A 109 -3.80 -2.19 -15.44
CA VAL A 109 -4.72 -2.85 -14.49
C VAL A 109 -6.14 -2.27 -14.53
N ALA A 110 -6.28 -0.96 -14.68
CA ALA A 110 -7.60 -0.32 -14.76
C ALA A 110 -8.29 -0.61 -16.10
N LEU A 111 -7.53 -0.69 -17.20
CA LEU A 111 -8.07 -1.11 -18.50
C LEU A 111 -8.57 -2.56 -18.44
N ASP A 112 -7.81 -3.46 -17.82
CA ASP A 112 -8.20 -4.85 -17.62
C ASP A 112 -9.45 -5.03 -16.74
N GLN A 113 -9.72 -4.09 -15.85
CA GLN A 113 -10.90 -4.09 -14.99
C GLN A 113 -12.15 -3.46 -15.64
N CYS A 114 -12.06 -3.02 -16.91
CA CYS A 114 -13.13 -2.38 -17.66
C CYS A 114 -13.37 -3.06 -19.03
N ARG A 115 -13.15 -4.37 -19.15
CA ARG A 115 -13.24 -5.11 -20.42
C ARG A 115 -14.66 -5.11 -20.98
N ASP A 116 -15.67 -5.17 -20.12
CA ASP A 116 -17.08 -5.14 -20.54
C ASP A 116 -17.43 -3.80 -21.17
N PHE A 117 -16.91 -2.70 -20.62
CA PHE A 117 -17.07 -1.39 -21.25
C PHE A 117 -16.52 -1.38 -22.69
N PHE A 118 -15.32 -1.90 -22.93
CA PHE A 118 -14.72 -1.94 -24.26
C PHE A 118 -15.46 -2.88 -25.21
N ARG A 119 -16.00 -4.01 -24.72
CA ARG A 119 -16.85 -4.90 -25.54
C ARG A 119 -18.11 -4.20 -26.04
N HIS A 120 -18.72 -3.36 -25.24
CA HIS A 120 -19.90 -2.59 -25.63
C HIS A 120 -19.58 -1.33 -26.46
N HIS A 121 -18.31 -0.91 -26.47
CA HIS A 121 -17.83 0.26 -27.21
C HIS A 121 -16.62 -0.10 -28.11
N PRO A 122 -16.78 -0.97 -29.12
CA PRO A 122 -15.65 -1.53 -29.90
C PRO A 122 -14.85 -0.49 -30.69
N ARG A 123 -15.40 0.71 -30.87
CA ARG A 123 -14.69 1.83 -31.51
C ARG A 123 -13.68 2.49 -30.62
N ILE A 124 -13.79 2.35 -29.28
CA ILE A 124 -12.91 2.97 -28.31
C ILE A 124 -11.75 2.02 -28.02
N GLN A 125 -10.55 2.42 -28.42
CA GLN A 125 -9.34 1.63 -28.21
C GLN A 125 -8.77 1.84 -26.78
N PRO A 126 -8.49 0.79 -26.00
CA PRO A 126 -7.75 0.92 -24.73
C PRO A 126 -6.29 1.26 -25.01
N VAL A 127 -5.79 2.32 -24.37
CA VAL A 127 -4.41 2.79 -24.53
C VAL A 127 -3.70 2.78 -23.17
N PRO A 128 -2.68 1.96 -22.95
CA PRO A 128 -1.91 1.95 -21.71
C PRO A 128 -1.28 3.31 -21.42
N PHE A 129 -1.37 3.73 -20.16
CA PHE A 129 -0.78 4.95 -19.65
C PHE A 129 -0.13 4.69 -18.28
N TYR A 130 0.81 5.54 -17.86
CA TYR A 130 1.59 5.30 -16.64
C TYR A 130 0.78 5.37 -15.34
N ASP A 131 -0.33 6.13 -15.32
CA ASP A 131 -1.16 6.35 -14.12
C ASP A 131 -2.61 6.64 -14.52
N THR A 132 -3.59 6.24 -13.66
CA THR A 132 -5.01 6.47 -13.92
C THR A 132 -5.36 7.96 -13.91
N ALA A 133 -5.00 8.69 -12.85
CA ALA A 133 -5.27 10.12 -12.74
C ALA A 133 -4.42 10.94 -13.72
N GLY A 134 -3.16 10.49 -13.95
CA GLY A 134 -2.28 11.06 -14.96
C GLY A 134 -2.86 11.01 -16.37
N SER A 135 -3.64 9.98 -16.71
CA SER A 135 -4.34 9.92 -17.99
C SER A 135 -5.36 11.05 -18.15
N VAL A 136 -6.11 11.36 -17.09
CA VAL A 136 -7.07 12.47 -17.10
C VAL A 136 -6.36 13.82 -17.18
N LYS A 137 -5.27 13.99 -16.39
CA LYS A 137 -4.39 15.16 -16.48
C LYS A 137 -3.94 15.43 -17.91
N HIS A 138 -3.44 14.39 -18.57
CA HIS A 138 -2.93 14.48 -19.95
C HIS A 138 -4.03 14.89 -20.93
N ILE A 139 -5.16 14.16 -20.98
CA ILE A 139 -6.21 14.45 -21.98
C ILE A 139 -6.84 15.82 -21.81
N VAL A 140 -6.95 16.32 -20.56
CA VAL A 140 -7.51 17.66 -20.29
C VAL A 140 -6.49 18.74 -20.66
N ALA A 141 -5.22 18.58 -20.28
CA ALA A 141 -4.15 19.54 -20.60
C ALA A 141 -3.94 19.69 -22.10
N GLU A 142 -3.93 18.57 -22.86
CA GLU A 142 -3.78 18.55 -24.30
C GLU A 142 -5.10 18.82 -25.09
N ARG A 143 -6.21 18.98 -24.35
CA ARG A 143 -7.55 19.23 -24.93
C ARG A 143 -7.94 18.21 -26.01
N LEU A 144 -7.64 16.93 -25.78
CA LEU A 144 -7.93 15.88 -26.76
C LEU A 144 -9.44 15.72 -26.97
N GLN A 145 -9.89 15.76 -28.23
CA GLN A 145 -11.31 15.73 -28.57
C GLN A 145 -11.82 14.30 -28.86
N ASP A 146 -10.94 13.35 -29.06
CA ASP A 146 -11.22 11.96 -29.43
C ASP A 146 -10.82 10.95 -28.33
N ALA A 147 -10.46 11.46 -27.13
CA ALA A 147 -9.91 10.65 -26.06
C ALA A 147 -10.57 10.89 -24.70
N ALA A 148 -10.55 9.83 -23.87
CA ALA A 148 -10.95 9.86 -22.47
C ALA A 148 -9.88 9.20 -21.59
N GLY A 149 -9.86 9.52 -20.29
CA GLY A 149 -9.12 8.80 -19.26
C GLY A 149 -10.07 7.92 -18.43
N ILE A 150 -9.59 6.77 -17.96
CA ILE A 150 -10.32 5.95 -16.99
C ILE A 150 -9.65 6.14 -15.62
N ALA A 151 -10.38 6.77 -14.68
CA ALA A 151 -9.83 7.14 -13.38
C ALA A 151 -10.92 7.30 -12.30
N SER A 152 -10.50 7.74 -11.12
CA SER A 152 -11.38 8.09 -10.00
C SER A 152 -12.23 9.33 -10.31
N ARG A 153 -13.34 9.50 -9.59
CA ARG A 153 -14.08 10.76 -9.58
C ARG A 153 -13.24 11.93 -9.06
N HIS A 154 -12.28 11.64 -8.21
CA HIS A 154 -11.36 12.62 -7.65
C HIS A 154 -10.46 13.23 -8.74
N ALA A 155 -9.95 12.41 -9.68
CA ALA A 155 -9.20 12.89 -10.85
C ALA A 155 -10.03 13.84 -11.74
N ALA A 156 -11.33 13.54 -11.93
CA ALA A 156 -12.21 14.44 -12.69
C ALA A 156 -12.31 15.83 -12.04
N ARG A 157 -12.39 15.89 -10.71
CA ARG A 157 -12.42 17.18 -9.96
C ARG A 157 -11.09 17.91 -10.02
N GLU A 158 -9.99 17.19 -9.77
CA GLU A 158 -8.63 17.74 -9.73
C GLU A 158 -8.23 18.41 -11.05
N TYR A 159 -8.54 17.75 -12.16
CA TYR A 159 -8.15 18.22 -13.50
C TYR A 159 -9.30 18.86 -14.30
N SER A 160 -10.44 19.13 -13.66
CA SER A 160 -11.61 19.73 -14.34
C SER A 160 -12.12 18.91 -15.54
N GLY A 161 -11.95 17.58 -15.48
CA GLY A 161 -12.46 16.66 -16.47
C GLY A 161 -13.95 16.40 -16.30
N LYS A 162 -14.66 16.07 -17.39
CA LYS A 162 -16.07 15.71 -17.40
C LYS A 162 -16.24 14.19 -17.37
N ILE A 163 -16.93 13.68 -16.37
CA ILE A 163 -17.34 12.26 -16.34
C ILE A 163 -18.43 12.05 -17.40
N LEU A 164 -18.14 11.22 -18.40
CA LEU A 164 -19.07 10.81 -19.45
C LEU A 164 -19.89 9.59 -19.03
N GLN A 165 -19.25 8.65 -18.34
CA GLN A 165 -19.87 7.45 -17.80
C GLN A 165 -19.20 7.07 -16.48
N ALA A 166 -19.99 6.80 -15.45
CA ALA A 166 -19.50 6.43 -14.13
C ALA A 166 -19.65 4.92 -13.90
N GLY A 167 -18.72 4.33 -13.12
CA GLY A 167 -18.83 2.95 -12.66
C GLY A 167 -18.74 1.95 -13.81
N ILE A 168 -17.71 2.09 -14.66
CA ILE A 168 -17.47 1.24 -15.81
C ILE A 168 -16.62 0.00 -15.51
N GLU A 169 -16.25 -0.19 -14.25
CA GLU A 169 -15.57 -1.41 -13.80
C GLU A 169 -16.45 -2.66 -13.90
N ASP A 170 -15.87 -3.79 -14.30
CA ASP A 170 -16.57 -5.07 -14.51
C ASP A 170 -17.08 -5.68 -13.19
N ASP A 171 -16.30 -5.56 -12.10
CA ASP A 171 -16.69 -6.05 -10.76
C ASP A 171 -16.82 -4.89 -9.76
N LYS A 172 -18.03 -4.72 -9.23
CA LYS A 172 -18.34 -3.69 -8.21
C LYS A 172 -17.71 -3.98 -6.83
N ARG A 173 -17.17 -5.18 -6.61
CA ARG A 173 -16.44 -5.60 -5.40
C ARG A 173 -14.93 -5.36 -5.52
N ASN A 174 -14.54 -4.38 -6.30
CA ASN A 174 -13.17 -3.93 -6.45
C ASN A 174 -12.80 -3.00 -5.29
N PHE A 175 -11.93 -3.48 -4.40
CA PHE A 175 -11.43 -2.71 -3.25
C PHE A 175 -9.92 -2.71 -3.23
N THR A 176 -9.34 -1.56 -2.90
CA THR A 176 -7.90 -1.45 -2.61
C THR A 176 -7.71 -1.15 -1.13
N ARG A 177 -6.85 -1.92 -0.50
CA ARG A 177 -6.39 -1.71 0.87
C ARG A 177 -5.19 -0.78 0.84
N PHE A 178 -5.30 0.34 1.55
CA PHE A 178 -4.26 1.33 1.74
C PHE A 178 -3.72 1.26 3.16
N LEU A 179 -2.43 1.55 3.32
CA LEU A 179 -1.76 1.63 4.60
C LEU A 179 -1.26 3.05 4.84
N LEU A 180 -1.50 3.56 6.06
CA LEU A 180 -0.87 4.76 6.57
C LEU A 180 0.47 4.35 7.20
N ILE A 181 1.56 4.85 6.66
CA ILE A 181 2.90 4.60 7.18
C ILE A 181 3.54 5.88 7.69
N ARG A 182 4.33 5.76 8.76
CA ARG A 182 5.15 6.82 9.31
C ARG A 182 6.57 6.33 9.53
N LYS A 183 7.49 7.28 9.70
CA LYS A 183 8.86 6.94 10.09
C LYS A 183 8.83 6.08 11.35
N SER A 184 9.51 4.95 11.32
CA SER A 184 9.78 4.18 12.51
C SER A 184 10.69 5.00 13.43
N ALA A 185 10.46 4.92 14.74
CA ALA A 185 11.44 5.36 15.70
C ALA A 185 12.65 4.38 15.78
N ALA A 186 12.89 3.63 14.72
CA ALA A 186 14.02 2.72 14.58
C ALA A 186 15.32 3.50 14.70
N GLY A 187 15.94 3.34 15.79
CA GLY A 187 17.13 4.04 16.26
C GLY A 187 17.24 3.97 17.77
N LEU A 188 16.15 3.57 18.45
CA LEU A 188 16.20 3.26 19.87
C LEU A 188 16.28 1.74 20.03
N ARG A 189 17.46 1.25 20.42
CA ARG A 189 17.64 -0.11 20.94
C ARG A 189 16.79 -0.28 22.20
N ALA A 190 16.53 -1.52 22.61
CA ALA A 190 15.82 -1.83 23.85
C ALA A 190 16.42 -1.13 25.09
N ASP A 191 17.69 -0.68 25.01
CA ASP A 191 18.43 0.06 26.03
C ASP A 191 18.30 1.59 25.90
N GLY A 192 17.50 2.12 24.95
CA GLY A 192 17.31 3.55 24.71
C GLY A 192 18.43 4.22 23.90
N SER A 193 19.45 3.51 23.46
CA SER A 193 20.54 4.07 22.64
C SER A 193 20.17 4.22 21.18
N LYS A 194 20.74 5.23 20.47
CA LYS A 194 20.53 5.43 19.03
C LYS A 194 21.23 4.32 18.23
N ALA A 195 20.50 3.58 17.41
CA ALA A 195 21.09 2.64 16.46
C ALA A 195 21.79 3.42 15.33
N LYS A 196 23.05 3.06 15.01
CA LYS A 196 23.70 3.51 13.78
C LYS A 196 22.98 2.92 12.58
N PRO A 197 22.89 3.65 11.43
CA PRO A 197 22.30 3.10 10.21
C PRO A 197 23.03 1.81 9.83
N ALA A 198 22.28 0.76 9.52
CA ALA A 198 22.80 -0.56 9.18
C ALA A 198 23.45 -0.55 7.79
N ALA A 199 24.71 -0.08 7.72
CA ALA A 199 25.65 -0.56 6.72
C ALA A 199 26.31 -1.80 7.34
N THR A 200 26.02 -2.98 6.76
CA THR A 200 26.77 -4.23 6.95
C THR A 200 27.27 -4.52 8.37
N ALA A 201 26.40 -4.81 9.32
CA ALA A 201 26.82 -5.38 10.59
C ALA A 201 26.86 -6.91 10.46
N ALA A 202 28.06 -7.47 10.53
CA ALA A 202 28.30 -8.90 10.69
C ALA A 202 27.53 -9.42 11.92
N ARG A 203 26.65 -10.39 11.70
CA ARG A 203 25.76 -11.00 12.67
C ARG A 203 26.55 -11.73 13.76
N LYS A 204 26.41 -11.32 15.01
CA LYS A 204 26.64 -12.23 16.14
C LYS A 204 25.50 -13.24 16.20
N LYS A 205 25.83 -14.53 16.25
CA LYS A 205 24.89 -15.65 16.44
C LYS A 205 24.07 -15.45 17.72
N GLY A 206 22.74 -15.52 17.61
CA GLY A 206 21.84 -15.64 18.75
C GLY A 206 20.88 -14.44 18.88
N THR A 207 19.58 -14.72 18.77
CA THR A 207 18.39 -13.89 18.99
C THR A 207 18.08 -12.85 17.89
N ALA A 208 16.97 -13.08 17.19
CA ALA A 208 16.33 -12.05 16.37
C ALA A 208 16.00 -10.85 17.28
N ALA A 209 16.64 -9.70 17.01
CA ALA A 209 16.38 -8.50 17.81
C ALA A 209 14.96 -8.02 17.55
N PHE A 210 14.07 -8.31 18.48
CA PHE A 210 12.72 -7.75 18.54
C PHE A 210 12.83 -6.26 18.89
N VAL A 211 12.45 -5.38 17.98
CA VAL A 211 12.40 -3.94 18.25
C VAL A 211 11.02 -3.59 18.83
N PRO A 212 10.93 -3.13 20.07
CA PRO A 212 9.66 -2.78 20.67
C PRO A 212 9.12 -1.47 20.08
N TYR A 213 8.06 -1.57 19.25
CA TYR A 213 7.38 -0.43 18.63
C TYR A 213 6.30 0.20 19.55
N GLN A 214 6.36 -0.04 20.84
CA GLN A 214 5.30 0.31 21.80
C GLN A 214 4.82 1.78 21.76
N ARG A 215 5.71 2.71 21.38
CA ARG A 215 5.36 4.15 21.30
C ARG A 215 4.67 4.58 20.00
N LEU A 216 4.59 3.69 19.01
CA LEU A 216 4.00 3.98 17.70
C LEU A 216 2.62 3.34 17.53
N ILE A 217 2.16 2.56 18.51
CA ILE A 217 0.90 1.84 18.44
C ILE A 217 -0.25 2.82 18.72
N PRO A 218 -1.16 3.04 17.78
CA PRO A 218 -2.31 3.90 17.99
C PRO A 218 -3.32 3.25 18.96
N PRO A 219 -4.16 4.05 19.63
CA PRO A 219 -5.27 3.55 20.42
C PRO A 219 -6.19 2.65 19.58
N GLY A 220 -6.75 1.59 20.20
CA GLY A 220 -7.67 0.67 19.53
C GLY A 220 -7.00 -0.29 18.54
N ALA A 221 -5.68 -0.37 18.52
CA ALA A 221 -4.98 -1.32 17.66
C ALA A 221 -5.37 -2.76 17.98
N ASN A 222 -5.86 -3.47 16.95
CA ASN A 222 -6.40 -4.84 17.03
C ASN A 222 -5.90 -5.75 15.90
N LYS A 223 -4.94 -5.25 15.09
CA LYS A 223 -4.32 -5.97 13.99
C LYS A 223 -2.82 -5.75 13.96
N THR A 224 -2.07 -6.80 13.67
CA THR A 224 -0.61 -6.75 13.54
C THR A 224 -0.21 -7.29 12.18
N SER A 225 0.65 -6.55 11.48
CA SER A 225 1.32 -7.00 10.25
C SER A 225 2.79 -7.28 10.52
N ILE A 226 3.26 -8.42 10.06
CA ILE A 226 4.65 -8.86 10.20
C ILE A 226 5.22 -9.35 8.88
N ALA A 227 6.55 -9.32 8.78
CA ALA A 227 7.29 -10.07 7.79
C ALA A 227 8.33 -10.94 8.49
N TYR A 228 8.48 -12.20 8.05
CA TYR A 228 9.45 -13.10 8.61
C TYR A 228 10.08 -14.02 7.57
N LYS A 229 11.26 -14.53 7.86
CA LYS A 229 11.99 -15.47 7.03
C LYS A 229 12.25 -16.75 7.81
N LEU A 230 12.08 -17.88 7.15
CA LEU A 230 12.32 -19.21 7.69
C LEU A 230 13.57 -19.84 7.07
N LYS A 231 14.18 -20.78 7.78
CA LYS A 231 15.12 -21.70 7.17
C LYS A 231 14.36 -22.62 6.19
N ASN A 232 14.95 -22.85 5.02
CA ASN A 232 14.37 -23.78 4.05
C ASN A 232 14.58 -25.24 4.51
N GLN A 233 13.66 -25.74 5.33
CA GLN A 233 13.66 -27.10 5.85
C GLN A 233 12.24 -27.64 5.98
N PRO A 234 12.04 -28.98 5.91
CA PRO A 234 10.73 -29.60 6.05
C PRO A 234 10.02 -29.15 7.33
N GLY A 235 8.73 -28.79 7.22
CA GLY A 235 7.89 -28.39 8.35
C GLY A 235 8.14 -26.98 8.89
N ALA A 236 9.05 -26.18 8.33
CA ALA A 236 9.33 -24.82 8.84
C ALA A 236 8.11 -23.92 8.81
N LEU A 237 7.33 -23.93 7.72
CA LEU A 237 6.10 -23.15 7.61
C LEU A 237 5.05 -23.62 8.64
N PHE A 238 4.86 -24.94 8.80
CA PHE A 238 3.95 -25.48 9.80
C PHE A 238 4.33 -24.98 11.21
N LYS A 239 5.61 -25.07 11.59
CA LYS A 239 6.11 -24.60 12.89
C LYS A 239 5.88 -23.10 13.07
N SER A 240 6.03 -22.28 12.03
CA SER A 240 5.78 -20.85 12.12
C SER A 240 4.31 -20.50 12.26
N LEU A 241 3.40 -21.25 11.60
CA LEU A 241 1.97 -21.04 11.70
C LEU A 241 1.39 -21.59 13.02
N SER A 242 1.96 -22.66 13.56
CA SER A 242 1.51 -23.23 14.83
C SER A 242 1.63 -22.27 16.00
N VAL A 243 2.54 -21.28 15.96
CA VAL A 243 2.67 -20.28 17.03
C VAL A 243 1.41 -19.43 17.18
N PHE A 244 0.69 -19.19 16.10
CA PHE A 244 -0.60 -18.48 16.09
C PHE A 244 -1.76 -19.42 16.43
N ALA A 245 -1.81 -20.58 15.79
CA ALA A 245 -2.89 -21.57 15.98
C ALA A 245 -3.01 -22.03 17.45
N LEU A 246 -1.89 -22.31 18.13
CA LEU A 246 -1.85 -22.72 19.54
C LEU A 246 -2.31 -21.62 20.52
N ARG A 247 -2.56 -20.41 20.02
CA ARG A 247 -3.03 -19.25 20.82
C ARG A 247 -4.34 -18.69 20.31
N ASP A 248 -5.05 -19.44 19.46
CA ASP A 248 -6.32 -19.03 18.85
C ASP A 248 -6.23 -17.64 18.19
N ILE A 249 -5.09 -17.36 17.54
CA ILE A 249 -4.88 -16.10 16.82
C ILE A 249 -5.26 -16.28 15.36
N SER A 250 -6.31 -15.57 14.94
CA SER A 250 -6.79 -15.57 13.55
C SER A 250 -5.85 -14.79 12.62
N LEU A 251 -5.47 -15.41 11.50
CA LEU A 251 -4.73 -14.75 10.43
C LEU A 251 -5.71 -14.19 9.40
N SER A 252 -5.53 -12.92 9.01
CA SER A 252 -6.31 -12.29 7.94
C SER A 252 -5.58 -12.21 6.60
N LYS A 253 -4.26 -12.44 6.60
CA LYS A 253 -3.42 -12.52 5.40
C LYS A 253 -2.24 -13.44 5.65
N ILE A 254 -1.91 -14.23 4.64
CA ILE A 254 -0.63 -14.92 4.52
C ILE A 254 -0.19 -14.88 3.05
N GLU A 255 1.04 -14.49 2.82
CA GLU A 255 1.64 -14.44 1.48
C GLU A 255 3.12 -14.76 1.58
N SER A 256 3.62 -15.57 0.65
CA SER A 256 5.06 -15.82 0.50
C SER A 256 5.58 -15.14 -0.77
N ARG A 257 6.77 -14.56 -0.69
CA ARG A 257 7.44 -13.93 -1.81
C ARG A 257 8.91 -14.35 -1.88
N PRO A 258 9.45 -14.58 -3.10
CA PRO A 258 10.87 -14.84 -3.27
C PRO A 258 11.71 -13.66 -2.73
N LEU A 259 12.78 -13.96 -2.03
CA LEU A 259 13.71 -12.95 -1.54
C LEU A 259 14.64 -12.52 -2.67
N ARG A 260 14.65 -11.23 -3.00
CA ARG A 260 15.50 -10.70 -4.08
C ARG A 260 16.98 -10.99 -3.80
N GLY A 261 17.69 -11.49 -4.82
CA GLY A 261 19.11 -11.82 -4.74
C GLY A 261 19.45 -13.11 -3.98
N ARG A 262 18.43 -13.88 -3.56
CA ARG A 262 18.59 -15.18 -2.90
C ARG A 262 17.61 -16.21 -3.47
N PRO A 263 17.99 -16.95 -4.53
CA PRO A 263 17.15 -17.96 -5.13
C PRO A 263 16.67 -18.98 -4.09
N TRP A 264 15.38 -19.35 -4.18
CA TRP A 264 14.73 -20.38 -3.34
C TRP A 264 14.61 -20.01 -1.85
N GLU A 265 14.92 -18.76 -1.46
CA GLU A 265 14.60 -18.22 -0.14
C GLU A 265 13.33 -17.35 -0.23
N TYR A 266 12.47 -17.43 0.79
CA TYR A 266 11.19 -16.76 0.83
C TYR A 266 11.06 -15.89 2.08
N ILE A 267 10.35 -14.77 1.90
CA ILE A 267 9.84 -13.96 2.98
C ILE A 267 8.34 -14.15 3.07
N PHE A 268 7.81 -14.29 4.27
CA PHE A 268 6.40 -14.45 4.54
C PHE A 268 5.85 -13.17 5.13
N TYR A 269 4.74 -12.70 4.58
CA TYR A 269 3.97 -11.58 5.08
C TYR A 269 2.70 -12.13 5.73
N VAL A 270 2.48 -11.79 6.99
CA VAL A 270 1.33 -12.25 7.75
C VAL A 270 0.67 -11.08 8.46
N ASP A 271 -0.64 -10.99 8.33
CA ASP A 271 -1.48 -10.14 9.14
C ASP A 271 -2.31 -11.00 10.08
N PHE A 272 -2.35 -10.68 11.36
CA PHE A 272 -3.18 -11.35 12.34
C PHE A 272 -4.02 -10.37 13.17
N LEU A 273 -5.19 -10.85 13.61
CA LEU A 273 -6.22 -10.03 14.26
C LEU A 273 -6.01 -9.95 15.78
N ARG A 274 -4.87 -9.38 16.18
CA ARG A 274 -4.52 -9.02 17.55
C ARG A 274 -3.65 -7.76 17.54
N GLY A 275 -3.81 -6.96 18.58
CA GLY A 275 -2.95 -5.80 18.82
C GLY A 275 -1.68 -6.15 19.59
N ASN A 276 -1.35 -5.35 20.62
CA ASN A 276 -0.19 -5.56 21.47
C ASN A 276 -0.56 -6.22 22.80
N ASP A 277 -1.45 -7.21 22.77
CA ASP A 277 -1.86 -7.99 23.94
C ASP A 277 -0.85 -9.13 24.24
N GLU A 278 -1.03 -9.79 25.38
CA GLU A 278 -0.14 -10.86 25.82
C GLU A 278 -0.08 -12.04 24.85
N PRO A 279 -1.20 -12.59 24.33
CA PRO A 279 -1.16 -13.65 23.32
C PRO A 279 -0.36 -13.30 22.07
N ALA A 280 -0.53 -12.05 21.57
CA ALA A 280 0.22 -11.58 20.41
C ALA A 280 1.72 -11.48 20.70
N ARG A 281 2.12 -10.92 21.86
CA ARG A 281 3.54 -10.83 22.24
C ARG A 281 4.18 -12.20 22.39
N ASN A 282 3.47 -13.16 23.02
CA ASN A 282 3.95 -14.53 23.20
C ASN A 282 4.06 -15.27 21.84
N ALA A 283 3.13 -15.03 20.89
CA ALA A 283 3.23 -15.57 19.54
C ALA A 283 4.44 -15.01 18.80
N LEU A 284 4.67 -13.71 18.87
CA LEU A 284 5.82 -13.06 18.22
C LEU A 284 7.15 -13.49 18.84
N HIS A 285 7.20 -13.68 20.15
CA HIS A 285 8.39 -14.21 20.82
C HIS A 285 8.72 -15.64 20.33
N HIS A 286 7.73 -16.52 20.36
CA HIS A 286 7.88 -17.90 19.87
C HIS A 286 8.23 -17.95 18.36
N LEU A 287 7.62 -17.07 17.55
CA LEU A 287 8.00 -16.95 16.13
C LEU A 287 9.47 -16.57 15.97
N GLY A 288 10.00 -15.71 16.85
CA GLY A 288 11.42 -15.33 16.87
C GLY A 288 12.38 -16.48 17.16
N GLU A 289 11.92 -17.53 17.87
CA GLU A 289 12.73 -18.73 18.15
C GLU A 289 12.82 -19.65 16.91
N VAL A 290 11.76 -19.71 16.08
CA VAL A 290 11.70 -20.59 14.91
C VAL A 290 12.09 -19.93 13.60
N ALA A 291 12.06 -18.60 13.52
CA ALA A 291 12.37 -17.83 12.33
C ALA A 291 13.82 -17.31 12.33
N GLU A 292 14.41 -17.15 11.14
CA GLU A 292 15.73 -16.48 10.99
C GLU A 292 15.64 -14.97 11.16
N PHE A 293 14.49 -14.40 10.84
CA PHE A 293 14.22 -12.97 10.84
C PHE A 293 12.74 -12.74 11.10
N VAL A 294 12.41 -11.79 11.95
CA VAL A 294 11.03 -11.28 12.16
C VAL A 294 11.09 -9.76 12.22
N LYS A 295 10.23 -9.11 11.44
CA LYS A 295 9.99 -7.67 11.50
C LYS A 295 8.52 -7.42 11.73
N VAL A 296 8.20 -6.68 12.79
CA VAL A 296 6.86 -6.11 12.98
C VAL A 296 6.75 -4.89 12.08
N LEU A 297 5.87 -4.95 11.08
CA LEU A 297 5.63 -3.87 10.12
C LEU A 297 4.68 -2.82 10.68
N GLY A 298 3.75 -3.23 11.56
CA GLY A 298 2.82 -2.36 12.24
C GLY A 298 1.87 -3.08 13.18
N ILE A 299 1.35 -2.32 14.15
CA ILE A 299 0.26 -2.74 15.06
C ILE A 299 -0.73 -1.58 15.04
N TYR A 300 -1.96 -1.79 14.54
CA TYR A 300 -2.86 -0.71 14.19
C TYR A 300 -4.33 -1.17 14.22
N PRO A 301 -5.30 -0.23 14.19
CA PRO A 301 -6.71 -0.57 14.04
C PRO A 301 -6.97 -1.16 12.65
N ALA A 302 -7.69 -2.30 12.61
CA ALA A 302 -8.19 -2.88 11.36
C ALA A 302 -9.31 -2.02 10.77
N ALA A 303 -9.42 -1.97 9.41
CA ALA A 303 -10.50 -1.30 8.68
C ALA A 303 -11.72 -2.21 8.48
#